data_d103cceeb991f4368f08402df01efc29
#
_entry.id   d103cceeb991f4368f08402df01efc29
#
_cell.length_a   1.000
_cell.length_b   1.000
_cell.length_c   1.000
_cell.angle_alpha   90.00
_cell.angle_beta   90.00
_cell.angle_gamma   90.00
#
_symmetry.space_group_name_H-M   'P 1'
#
loop_
_entity.id
_entity.type
_entity.pdbx_description
1 polymer ?
#
loop_
_entity_poly.entity_id
_entity_poly.type
_entity_poly.pdbx_seq_one_letter_code
_entity_poly.pdbx_strand_id
1 'polypeptide(L)'
;LFRGCIRGCRFCQAGYVYRPVRNRSRELCARYGVESCNDSGYQEVTLSSLSTSDYPPLTELCDQLEPFCQQRHVNLSLPSLRADNFSMSLMERLAKGRKSGLTFAPEAGTQRLRDVINKNVTQEDLLASCRTAFAGGYSAVKLYFMLGLPTETDEDVLGIADLAARVMHTWRESASNKNRGVRITVSTSWFVPKPHTAFQWEPQISKEEYERRVNLLREAIKTKTVTYNWHDSDTSFLEAVLARGDRRMGKVLET
;
A
#
# COMPACT_ATOMS: atom_id res chain seq x y z
N LEU A 1 6.66 6.51 13.52
CA LEU A 1 5.97 5.89 14.64
C LEU A 1 6.78 4.75 15.24
N PHE A 2 7.19 3.80 14.41
CA PHE A 2 8.05 2.68 14.81
C PHE A 2 8.95 2.24 13.67
N ARG A 3 9.97 1.45 13.97
CA ARG A 3 10.87 0.79 13.03
C ARG A 3 10.65 -0.69 13.05
N GLY A 4 10.77 -1.34 11.88
CA GLY A 4 10.55 -2.75 11.70
C GLY A 4 9.12 -3.08 11.28
N CYS A 5 8.85 -4.37 11.09
CA CYS A 5 7.53 -4.89 10.73
C CYS A 5 7.31 -6.25 11.38
N ILE A 6 6.13 -6.43 12.01
CA ILE A 6 5.74 -7.70 12.63
C ILE A 6 5.25 -8.73 11.60
N ARG A 7 4.95 -8.27 10.39
CA ARG A 7 4.38 -9.11 9.33
C ARG A 7 5.45 -10.01 8.71
N GLY A 8 5.04 -11.15 8.23
CA GLY A 8 5.92 -12.16 7.65
C GLY A 8 5.72 -12.35 6.15
N CYS A 9 5.44 -11.28 5.39
CA CYS A 9 5.30 -11.36 3.94
C CYS A 9 6.57 -11.93 3.32
N ARG A 10 6.45 -13.02 2.55
CA ARG A 10 7.61 -13.82 2.07
C ARG A 10 8.50 -13.07 1.07
N PHE A 11 8.00 -12.00 0.46
CA PHE A 11 8.73 -11.17 -0.50
C PHE A 11 9.42 -9.94 0.13
N CYS A 12 9.10 -9.60 1.39
CA CYS A 12 9.42 -8.28 1.94
C CYS A 12 10.57 -8.35 2.96
N GLN A 13 11.65 -7.60 2.72
CA GLN A 13 12.80 -7.52 3.64
C GLN A 13 12.44 -6.92 5.01
N ALA A 14 11.41 -6.06 5.07
CA ALA A 14 11.06 -5.35 6.30
C ALA A 14 10.75 -6.28 7.48
N GLY A 15 10.10 -7.43 7.20
CA GLY A 15 9.77 -8.42 8.22
C GLY A 15 10.93 -9.36 8.61
N TYR A 16 12.05 -9.31 7.91
CA TYR A 16 13.22 -10.17 8.16
C TYR A 16 14.41 -9.37 8.67
N VAL A 17 14.77 -8.26 8.00
CA VAL A 17 15.95 -7.46 8.31
C VAL A 17 15.72 -6.50 9.48
N TYR A 18 14.50 -5.94 9.58
CA TYR A 18 14.19 -4.91 10.57
C TYR A 18 13.42 -5.47 11.77
N ARG A 19 13.99 -6.47 12.44
CA ARG A 19 13.48 -7.03 13.69
C ARG A 19 14.48 -6.80 14.81
N PRO A 20 14.00 -6.61 16.07
CA PRO A 20 12.61 -6.50 16.53
C PRO A 20 11.96 -5.17 16.13
N VAL A 21 10.62 -5.13 16.19
CA VAL A 21 9.87 -3.87 16.08
C VAL A 21 10.19 -2.97 17.28
N ARG A 22 10.46 -1.70 17.00
CA ARG A 22 10.80 -0.70 18.02
C ARG A 22 9.85 0.47 17.92
N ASN A 23 8.90 0.53 18.85
CA ASN A 23 7.93 1.61 18.94
C ASN A 23 8.56 2.84 19.60
N ARG A 24 8.21 4.02 19.11
CA ARG A 24 8.40 5.28 19.82
C ARG A 24 7.20 5.52 20.74
N SER A 25 7.37 6.26 21.82
CA SER A 25 6.25 6.63 22.65
C SER A 25 5.31 7.60 21.90
N ARG A 26 4.05 7.57 22.26
CA ARG A 26 3.02 8.46 21.70
C ARG A 26 3.37 9.93 21.93
N GLU A 27 3.80 10.26 23.15
CA GLU A 27 4.18 11.61 23.56
C GLU A 27 5.33 12.16 22.73
N LEU A 28 6.34 11.32 22.45
CA LEU A 28 7.46 11.69 21.60
C LEU A 28 7.03 11.94 20.15
N CYS A 29 6.16 11.07 19.62
CA CYS A 29 5.63 11.23 18.26
C CYS A 29 4.78 12.50 18.12
N ALA A 30 3.93 12.78 19.11
CA ALA A 30 3.12 13.99 19.11
C ALA A 30 3.99 15.26 19.20
N ARG A 31 4.96 15.27 20.10
CA ARG A 31 5.89 16.40 20.24
C ARG A 31 6.63 16.68 18.94
N TYR A 32 7.23 15.67 18.32
CA TYR A 32 7.95 15.84 17.06
C TYR A 32 7.04 16.28 15.90
N GLY A 33 5.80 15.82 15.86
CA GLY A 33 4.83 16.28 14.86
C GLY A 33 4.56 17.78 15.00
N VAL A 34 4.34 18.25 16.22
CA VAL A 34 4.08 19.67 16.52
C VAL A 34 5.32 20.53 16.25
N GLU A 35 6.49 20.14 16.80
CA GLU A 35 7.75 20.86 16.61
C GLU A 35 8.10 20.98 15.13
N SER A 36 8.04 19.85 14.38
CA SER A 36 8.35 19.86 12.93
C SER A 36 7.48 20.81 12.12
N CYS A 37 6.18 20.88 12.41
CA CYS A 37 5.28 21.81 11.73
C CYS A 37 5.54 23.27 12.11
N ASN A 38 5.83 23.54 13.40
CA ASN A 38 6.13 24.90 13.87
C ASN A 38 7.43 25.42 13.25
N ASP A 39 8.48 24.60 13.22
CA ASP A 39 9.81 24.99 12.75
C ASP A 39 9.87 25.12 11.23
N SER A 40 9.12 24.29 10.50
CA SER A 40 9.16 24.26 9.03
C SER A 40 8.05 25.08 8.37
N GLY A 41 6.96 25.38 9.07
CA GLY A 41 5.78 26.03 8.51
C GLY A 41 4.93 25.14 7.60
N TYR A 42 5.20 23.83 7.50
CA TYR A 42 4.39 22.92 6.70
C TYR A 42 2.99 22.72 7.28
N GLN A 43 2.02 22.58 6.39
CA GLN A 43 0.60 22.39 6.72
C GLN A 43 0.16 20.92 6.62
N GLU A 44 1.10 19.99 6.69
CA GLU A 44 0.84 18.55 6.75
C GLU A 44 1.87 17.85 7.63
N VAL A 45 1.39 17.00 8.54
CA VAL A 45 2.20 16.04 9.28
C VAL A 45 1.84 14.62 8.87
N THR A 46 2.85 13.87 8.44
CA THR A 46 2.67 12.48 8.01
C THR A 46 3.16 11.52 9.09
N LEU A 47 2.26 10.70 9.62
CA LEU A 47 2.58 9.63 10.56
C LEU A 47 3.03 8.39 9.79
N SER A 48 4.35 8.25 9.61
CA SER A 48 4.93 7.20 8.77
C SER A 48 5.53 6.05 9.56
N SER A 49 5.32 4.84 9.07
CA SER A 49 5.98 3.60 9.45
C SER A 49 5.74 2.54 8.37
N LEU A 50 6.33 1.34 8.48
CA LEU A 50 6.14 0.26 7.50
C LEU A 50 4.72 -0.32 7.51
N SER A 51 3.98 -0.13 8.59
CA SER A 51 2.58 -0.53 8.72
C SER A 51 1.93 0.34 9.79
N THR A 52 1.50 1.54 9.43
CA THR A 52 1.06 2.58 10.38
C THR A 52 -0.12 2.12 11.23
N SER A 53 -1.05 1.34 10.67
CA SER A 53 -2.18 0.76 11.39
C SER A 53 -1.79 -0.29 12.46
N ASP A 54 -0.56 -0.80 12.45
CA ASP A 54 -0.05 -1.71 13.47
C ASP A 54 0.60 -0.97 14.68
N TYR A 55 0.57 0.36 14.71
CA TYR A 55 1.05 1.13 15.86
C TYR A 55 -0.01 1.12 16.97
N PRO A 56 0.27 0.49 18.15
CA PRO A 56 -0.78 0.25 19.14
C PRO A 56 -1.51 1.52 19.60
N PRO A 57 -0.83 2.64 19.99
CA PRO A 57 -1.52 3.85 20.41
C PRO A 57 -1.78 4.83 19.25
N LEU A 58 -2.16 4.32 18.03
CA LEU A 58 -2.39 5.19 16.87
C LEU A 58 -3.57 6.14 17.07
N THR A 59 -4.66 5.62 17.63
CA THR A 59 -5.89 6.38 17.86
C THR A 59 -5.63 7.51 18.85
N GLU A 60 -5.00 7.19 19.97
CA GLU A 60 -4.65 8.16 21.03
C GLU A 60 -3.63 9.20 20.54
N LEU A 61 -2.73 8.82 19.63
CA LEU A 61 -1.81 9.77 19.01
C LEU A 61 -2.55 10.74 18.09
N CYS A 62 -3.49 10.24 17.31
CA CYS A 62 -4.34 11.11 16.47
C CYS A 62 -5.15 12.08 17.34
N ASP A 63 -5.75 11.61 18.45
CA ASP A 63 -6.51 12.44 19.38
C ASP A 63 -5.62 13.53 20.02
N GLN A 64 -4.38 13.20 20.35
CA GLN A 64 -3.42 14.15 20.92
C GLN A 64 -2.98 15.23 19.91
N LEU A 65 -2.88 14.90 18.62
CA LEU A 65 -2.50 15.84 17.56
C LEU A 65 -3.69 16.68 17.06
N GLU A 66 -4.92 16.19 17.20
CA GLU A 66 -6.11 16.81 16.64
C GLU A 66 -6.29 18.30 17.03
N PRO A 67 -6.16 18.72 18.30
CA PRO A 67 -6.30 20.14 18.68
C PRO A 67 -5.29 21.04 17.97
N PHE A 68 -4.03 20.62 17.87
CA PHE A 68 -2.99 21.34 17.14
C PHE A 68 -3.32 21.43 15.63
N CYS A 69 -3.71 20.30 15.05
CA CYS A 69 -4.06 20.23 13.63
C CYS A 69 -5.24 21.17 13.29
N GLN A 70 -6.26 21.22 14.14
CA GLN A 70 -7.42 22.10 13.96
C GLN A 70 -7.04 23.58 14.10
N GLN A 71 -6.30 23.93 15.17
CA GLN A 71 -5.91 25.31 15.47
C GLN A 71 -4.98 25.90 14.39
N ARG A 72 -4.07 25.09 13.84
CA ARG A 72 -3.05 25.52 12.89
C ARG A 72 -3.38 25.18 11.43
N HIS A 73 -4.56 24.60 11.17
CA HIS A 73 -4.98 24.12 9.84
C HIS A 73 -3.96 23.13 9.21
N VAL A 74 -3.37 22.27 10.05
CA VAL A 74 -2.42 21.22 9.62
C VAL A 74 -3.17 19.94 9.29
N ASN A 75 -2.91 19.35 8.13
CA ASN A 75 -3.46 18.03 7.76
C ASN A 75 -2.69 16.90 8.44
N LEU A 76 -3.43 15.91 8.94
CA LEU A 76 -2.85 14.65 9.42
C LEU A 76 -2.95 13.59 8.32
N SER A 77 -1.81 13.01 7.94
CA SER A 77 -1.72 12.01 6.86
C SER A 77 -1.23 10.67 7.37
N LEU A 78 -1.87 9.58 6.95
CA LEU A 78 -1.55 8.19 7.30
C LEU A 78 -1.34 7.36 6.02
N PRO A 79 -0.13 7.33 5.44
CA PRO A 79 0.09 6.75 4.12
C PRO A 79 0.09 5.22 4.07
N SER A 80 0.43 4.53 5.16
CA SER A 80 0.69 3.08 5.18
C SER A 80 -0.37 2.35 6.00
N LEU A 81 -1.64 2.48 5.58
CA LEU A 81 -2.75 1.76 6.20
C LEU A 81 -2.92 0.38 5.56
N ARG A 82 -3.13 -0.62 6.41
CA ARG A 82 -3.46 -1.99 5.96
C ARG A 82 -4.96 -2.16 5.89
N ALA A 83 -5.40 -2.95 4.92
CA ALA A 83 -6.82 -3.23 4.72
C ALA A 83 -7.44 -4.04 5.88
N ASP A 84 -6.67 -4.88 6.56
CA ASP A 84 -7.11 -5.70 7.69
C ASP A 84 -7.20 -4.94 9.03
N ASN A 85 -6.78 -3.67 9.09
CA ASN A 85 -6.78 -2.87 10.30
C ASN A 85 -7.22 -1.42 10.04
N PHE A 86 -8.32 -1.25 9.31
CA PHE A 86 -8.88 0.05 8.95
C PHE A 86 -10.24 0.25 9.60
N SER A 87 -10.30 1.08 10.66
CA SER A 87 -11.51 1.29 11.46
C SER A 87 -12.26 2.57 11.10
N MET A 88 -13.59 2.57 11.33
CA MET A 88 -14.44 3.77 11.19
C MET A 88 -13.94 4.93 12.05
N SER A 89 -13.54 4.65 13.30
CA SER A 89 -13.07 5.70 14.21
C SER A 89 -11.79 6.39 13.70
N LEU A 90 -10.87 5.63 13.13
CA LEU A 90 -9.68 6.20 12.49
C LEU A 90 -10.04 7.04 11.28
N MET A 91 -11.01 6.57 10.49
CA MET A 91 -11.47 7.28 9.29
C MET A 91 -12.16 8.60 9.61
N GLU A 92 -13.00 8.65 10.62
CA GLU A 92 -13.69 9.87 11.05
C GLU A 92 -12.70 10.97 11.44
N ARG A 93 -11.59 10.60 12.09
CA ARG A 93 -10.50 11.52 12.42
C ARG A 93 -9.77 12.04 11.19
N LEU A 94 -9.47 11.17 10.23
CA LEU A 94 -8.84 11.55 8.96
C LEU A 94 -9.78 12.38 8.07
N ALA A 95 -11.08 12.15 8.15
CA ALA A 95 -12.07 12.82 7.32
C ALA A 95 -12.28 14.31 7.68
N LYS A 96 -11.83 14.76 8.84
CA LYS A 96 -11.87 16.17 9.27
C LYS A 96 -10.91 17.05 8.47
N GLY A 97 -9.86 16.46 7.86
CA GLY A 97 -8.92 17.13 6.99
C GLY A 97 -9.26 16.99 5.49
N ARG A 98 -8.30 17.33 4.63
CA ARG A 98 -8.41 17.15 3.17
C ARG A 98 -8.40 15.66 2.84
N LYS A 99 -9.48 15.16 2.24
CA LYS A 99 -9.59 13.75 1.82
C LYS A 99 -8.63 13.47 0.66
N SER A 100 -7.50 12.86 0.94
CA SER A 100 -6.62 12.25 -0.06
C SER A 100 -7.17 10.86 -0.46
N GLY A 101 -6.74 10.33 -1.61
CA GLY A 101 -7.10 8.96 -1.99
C GLY A 101 -6.48 7.94 -1.01
N LEU A 102 -7.18 6.83 -0.79
CA LEU A 102 -6.68 5.72 0.00
C LEU A 102 -5.86 4.76 -0.85
N THR A 103 -4.84 4.18 -0.25
CA THR A 103 -3.97 3.21 -0.90
C THR A 103 -3.97 1.92 -0.10
N PHE A 104 -4.29 0.81 -0.77
CA PHE A 104 -4.20 -0.53 -0.23
C PHE A 104 -3.27 -1.39 -1.10
N ALA A 105 -2.57 -2.33 -0.47
CA ALA A 105 -1.65 -3.22 -1.13
C ALA A 105 -2.05 -4.69 -0.89
N PRO A 106 -3.03 -5.23 -1.65
CA PRO A 106 -3.35 -6.66 -1.60
C PRO A 106 -2.19 -7.53 -2.10
N GLU A 107 -1.35 -7.00 -2.99
CA GLU A 107 -0.17 -7.59 -3.63
C GLU A 107 -0.49 -8.68 -4.67
N ALA A 108 -1.60 -9.42 -4.52
CA ALA A 108 -2.01 -10.49 -5.43
C ALA A 108 -3.53 -10.45 -5.68
N GLY A 109 -3.95 -10.90 -6.87
CA GLY A 109 -5.35 -10.87 -7.31
C GLY A 109 -6.24 -11.88 -6.60
N THR A 110 -5.72 -13.07 -6.28
CA THR A 110 -6.49 -14.17 -5.66
C THR A 110 -6.10 -14.39 -4.21
N GLN A 111 -7.01 -15.00 -3.42
CA GLN A 111 -6.71 -15.39 -2.04
C GLN A 111 -5.60 -16.44 -2.00
N ARG A 112 -5.66 -17.44 -2.90
CA ARG A 112 -4.61 -18.45 -3.03
C ARG A 112 -3.21 -17.83 -3.09
N LEU A 113 -3.03 -16.85 -3.97
CA LEU A 113 -1.71 -16.24 -4.15
C LEU A 113 -1.35 -15.31 -2.99
N ARG A 114 -2.33 -14.63 -2.36
CA ARG A 114 -2.09 -13.89 -1.10
C ARG A 114 -1.61 -14.79 0.03
N ASP A 115 -2.12 -16.03 0.10
CA ASP A 115 -1.68 -17.03 1.08
C ASP A 115 -0.26 -17.53 0.75
N VAL A 116 0.05 -17.77 -0.52
CA VAL A 116 1.41 -18.11 -0.97
C VAL A 116 2.44 -17.07 -0.54
N ILE A 117 2.13 -15.79 -0.69
CA ILE A 117 3.04 -14.70 -0.30
C ILE A 117 2.95 -14.33 1.19
N ASN A 118 2.11 -15.00 1.96
CA ASN A 118 1.84 -14.73 3.39
C ASN A 118 1.47 -13.26 3.67
N LYS A 119 0.58 -12.72 2.82
CA LYS A 119 0.15 -11.31 2.96
C LYS A 119 -0.82 -11.12 4.13
N ASN A 120 -1.58 -12.15 4.51
CA ASN A 120 -2.57 -12.13 5.59
C ASN A 120 -3.57 -10.95 5.46
N VAL A 121 -4.08 -10.73 4.26
CA VAL A 121 -5.16 -9.81 3.94
C VAL A 121 -6.17 -10.59 3.12
N THR A 122 -7.39 -10.68 3.61
CA THR A 122 -8.47 -11.34 2.86
C THR A 122 -9.13 -10.37 1.87
N GLN A 123 -9.90 -10.93 0.95
CA GLN A 123 -10.72 -10.11 0.06
C GLN A 123 -11.79 -9.35 0.87
N GLU A 124 -12.35 -9.99 1.88
CA GLU A 124 -13.35 -9.43 2.78
C GLU A 124 -12.80 -8.23 3.55
N ASP A 125 -11.58 -8.31 4.08
CA ASP A 125 -10.89 -7.19 4.75
C ASP A 125 -10.76 -5.99 3.82
N LEU A 126 -10.31 -6.24 2.57
CA LEU A 126 -10.17 -5.16 1.58
C LEU A 126 -11.51 -4.52 1.25
N LEU A 127 -12.54 -5.33 0.98
CA LEU A 127 -13.87 -4.81 0.62
C LEU A 127 -14.54 -4.11 1.79
N ALA A 128 -14.37 -4.61 3.02
CA ALA A 128 -14.86 -3.95 4.24
C ALA A 128 -14.21 -2.58 4.43
N SER A 129 -12.89 -2.50 4.24
CA SER A 129 -12.15 -1.23 4.31
C SER A 129 -12.58 -0.25 3.22
N CYS A 130 -12.80 -0.74 1.99
CA CYS A 130 -13.32 0.08 0.90
C CYS A 130 -14.75 0.58 1.20
N ARG A 131 -15.62 -0.29 1.75
CA ARG A 131 -16.98 0.07 2.14
C ARG A 131 -16.97 1.19 3.17
N THR A 132 -16.17 1.03 4.21
CA THR A 132 -15.97 2.04 5.25
C THR A 132 -15.49 3.38 4.65
N ALA A 133 -14.51 3.32 3.76
CA ALA A 133 -13.97 4.50 3.08
C ALA A 133 -15.03 5.24 2.23
N PHE A 134 -15.78 4.49 1.42
CA PHE A 134 -16.80 5.06 0.53
C PHE A 134 -17.99 5.63 1.30
N ALA A 135 -18.42 4.98 2.38
CA ALA A 135 -19.41 5.52 3.31
C ALA A 135 -18.92 6.83 3.95
N GLY A 136 -17.64 6.94 4.28
CA GLY A 136 -17.00 8.17 4.77
C GLY A 136 -16.74 9.23 3.69
N GLY A 137 -17.18 9.01 2.43
CA GLY A 137 -17.13 9.99 1.34
C GLY A 137 -15.80 10.05 0.57
N TYR A 138 -14.94 9.03 0.70
CA TYR A 138 -13.81 8.86 -0.21
C TYR A 138 -14.31 8.41 -1.58
N SER A 139 -13.66 8.88 -2.65
CA SER A 139 -14.01 8.56 -4.03
C SER A 139 -12.80 8.13 -4.86
N ALA A 140 -11.64 7.94 -4.24
CA ALA A 140 -10.44 7.47 -4.92
C ALA A 140 -9.75 6.39 -4.08
N VAL A 141 -9.48 5.25 -4.72
CA VAL A 141 -8.74 4.12 -4.13
C VAL A 141 -7.65 3.68 -5.09
N LYS A 142 -6.45 3.48 -4.57
CA LYS A 142 -5.32 2.90 -5.30
C LYS A 142 -5.01 1.52 -4.74
N LEU A 143 -4.88 0.54 -5.62
CA LEU A 143 -4.58 -0.85 -5.30
C LEU A 143 -3.23 -1.22 -5.90
N TYR A 144 -2.31 -1.69 -5.05
CA TYR A 144 -0.99 -2.17 -5.48
C TYR A 144 -0.95 -3.69 -5.55
N PHE A 145 -0.32 -4.17 -6.64
CA PHE A 145 -0.10 -5.59 -6.90
C PHE A 145 1.31 -5.83 -7.44
N MET A 146 1.75 -7.07 -7.38
CA MET A 146 2.95 -7.54 -8.07
C MET A 146 2.56 -8.57 -9.14
N LEU A 147 3.29 -8.58 -10.26
CA LEU A 147 3.22 -9.61 -11.29
C LEU A 147 4.53 -10.42 -11.28
N GLY A 148 4.43 -11.72 -11.55
CA GLY A 148 5.57 -12.63 -11.53
C GLY A 148 5.88 -13.21 -10.15
N LEU A 149 4.90 -13.23 -9.25
CA LEU A 149 5.03 -13.89 -7.96
C LEU A 149 5.22 -15.41 -8.11
N PRO A 150 5.93 -16.07 -7.18
CA PRO A 150 6.06 -17.52 -7.21
C PRO A 150 4.70 -18.21 -7.27
N THR A 151 4.57 -19.19 -8.17
CA THR A 151 3.34 -19.97 -8.46
C THR A 151 2.17 -19.17 -9.06
N GLU A 152 2.39 -17.93 -9.51
CA GLU A 152 1.34 -17.11 -10.14
C GLU A 152 0.87 -17.71 -11.46
N THR A 153 -0.45 -17.83 -11.62
CA THR A 153 -1.12 -18.27 -12.85
C THR A 153 -1.84 -17.11 -13.54
N ASP A 154 -2.32 -17.33 -14.76
CA ASP A 154 -3.11 -16.32 -15.48
C ASP A 154 -4.43 -16.01 -14.75
N GLU A 155 -5.03 -16.99 -14.03
CA GLU A 155 -6.20 -16.75 -13.20
C GLU A 155 -5.88 -15.78 -12.05
N ASP A 156 -4.68 -15.85 -11.47
CA ASP A 156 -4.25 -14.92 -10.41
C ASP A 156 -4.10 -13.49 -10.97
N VAL A 157 -3.57 -13.36 -12.18
CA VAL A 157 -3.45 -12.07 -12.86
C VAL A 157 -4.82 -11.50 -13.19
N LEU A 158 -5.73 -12.30 -13.75
CA LEU A 158 -7.13 -11.90 -14.03
C LEU A 158 -7.90 -11.57 -12.75
N GLY A 159 -7.60 -12.25 -11.65
CA GLY A 159 -8.13 -11.95 -10.32
C GLY A 159 -7.91 -10.51 -9.86
N ILE A 160 -6.88 -9.83 -10.37
CA ILE A 160 -6.66 -8.40 -10.11
C ILE A 160 -7.79 -7.55 -10.72
N ALA A 161 -8.20 -7.86 -11.96
CA ALA A 161 -9.30 -7.16 -12.62
C ALA A 161 -10.64 -7.44 -11.92
N ASP A 162 -10.88 -8.69 -11.51
CA ASP A 162 -12.07 -9.07 -10.73
C ASP A 162 -12.11 -8.32 -9.38
N LEU A 163 -11.01 -8.26 -8.66
CA LEU A 163 -10.93 -7.54 -7.39
C LEU A 163 -11.21 -6.04 -7.56
N ALA A 164 -10.68 -5.41 -8.61
CA ALA A 164 -10.98 -4.03 -8.93
C ALA A 164 -12.47 -3.81 -9.27
N ALA A 165 -13.09 -4.75 -9.98
CA ALA A 165 -14.52 -4.72 -10.27
C ALA A 165 -15.38 -4.86 -9.00
N ARG A 166 -14.98 -5.71 -8.05
CA ARG A 166 -15.64 -5.86 -6.74
C ARG A 166 -15.51 -4.58 -5.90
N VAL A 167 -14.36 -3.92 -5.91
CA VAL A 167 -14.18 -2.61 -5.24
C VAL A 167 -15.10 -1.56 -5.87
N MET A 168 -15.23 -1.54 -7.19
CA MET A 168 -16.19 -0.66 -7.88
C MET A 168 -17.64 -0.96 -7.47
N HIS A 169 -18.01 -2.23 -7.36
CA HIS A 169 -19.35 -2.65 -6.91
C HIS A 169 -19.60 -2.20 -5.47
N THR A 170 -18.63 -2.41 -4.58
CA THR A 170 -18.70 -1.95 -3.18
C THR A 170 -18.95 -0.43 -3.10
N TRP A 171 -18.31 0.36 -3.98
CA TRP A 171 -18.59 1.80 -4.04
C TRP A 171 -20.05 2.09 -4.44
N ARG A 172 -20.57 1.39 -5.44
CA ARG A 172 -21.98 1.56 -5.87
C ARG A 172 -22.97 1.30 -4.76
N GLU A 173 -22.66 0.34 -3.87
CA GLU A 173 -23.52 -0.03 -2.75
C GLU A 173 -23.41 0.94 -1.57
N SER A 174 -22.18 1.39 -1.24
CA SER A 174 -21.88 2.03 0.04
C SER A 174 -21.55 3.52 -0.02
N ALA A 175 -21.34 4.09 -1.22
CA ALA A 175 -20.95 5.50 -1.32
C ALA A 175 -22.03 6.45 -0.82
N SER A 176 -21.66 7.34 0.09
CA SER A 176 -22.53 8.40 0.63
C SER A 176 -22.89 9.47 -0.41
N ASN A 177 -22.02 9.67 -1.41
CA ASN A 177 -22.26 10.60 -2.51
C ASN A 177 -21.82 9.96 -3.84
N LYS A 178 -22.78 9.62 -4.69
CA LYS A 178 -22.56 8.98 -5.99
C LYS A 178 -22.34 9.98 -7.14
N ASN A 179 -22.59 11.27 -6.92
CA ASN A 179 -22.50 12.30 -7.97
C ASN A 179 -21.05 12.55 -8.42
N ARG A 180 -20.07 12.28 -7.57
CA ARG A 180 -18.64 12.47 -7.88
C ARG A 180 -18.01 11.31 -8.67
N GLY A 181 -18.71 10.20 -8.80
CA GLY A 181 -18.12 8.97 -9.34
C GLY A 181 -17.02 8.38 -8.44
N VAL A 182 -16.43 7.27 -8.86
CA VAL A 182 -15.26 6.67 -8.20
C VAL A 182 -14.09 6.61 -9.17
N ARG A 183 -12.88 6.77 -8.65
CA ARG A 183 -11.64 6.52 -9.36
C ARG A 183 -10.88 5.40 -8.67
N ILE A 184 -10.71 4.29 -9.36
CA ILE A 184 -9.91 3.16 -8.91
C ILE A 184 -8.64 3.13 -9.75
N THR A 185 -7.49 3.08 -9.09
CA THR A 185 -6.20 2.93 -9.76
C THR A 185 -5.62 1.57 -9.37
N VAL A 186 -5.43 0.69 -10.34
CA VAL A 186 -4.64 -0.53 -10.21
C VAL A 186 -3.21 -0.19 -10.62
N SER A 187 -2.24 -0.54 -9.78
CA SER A 187 -0.82 -0.35 -10.08
C SER A 187 -0.08 -1.64 -9.85
N THR A 188 0.62 -2.13 -10.86
CA THR A 188 1.44 -3.35 -10.76
C THR A 188 2.92 -3.05 -10.87
N SER A 189 3.71 -3.76 -10.09
CA SER A 189 5.17 -3.82 -10.21
C SER A 189 5.60 -5.23 -10.58
N TRP A 190 6.76 -5.35 -11.21
CA TRP A 190 7.38 -6.66 -11.43
C TRP A 190 7.98 -7.17 -10.11
N PHE A 191 7.69 -8.41 -9.74
CA PHE A 191 8.26 -9.03 -8.56
C PHE A 191 9.78 -9.15 -8.70
N VAL A 192 10.48 -8.61 -7.71
CA VAL A 192 11.94 -8.73 -7.58
C VAL A 192 12.24 -9.58 -6.35
N PRO A 193 12.86 -10.77 -6.51
CA PRO A 193 13.30 -11.59 -5.38
C PRO A 193 14.40 -10.86 -4.60
N LYS A 194 14.11 -10.49 -3.36
CA LYS A 194 15.04 -9.69 -2.54
C LYS A 194 15.84 -10.56 -1.60
N PRO A 195 17.16 -10.27 -1.41
CA PRO A 195 17.99 -10.97 -0.44
C PRO A 195 17.39 -10.94 0.97
N HIS A 196 17.68 -11.97 1.76
CA HIS A 196 17.22 -12.14 3.14
C HIS A 196 15.69 -12.26 3.30
N THR A 197 14.98 -12.63 2.23
CA THR A 197 13.55 -12.95 2.28
C THR A 197 13.33 -14.43 2.02
N ALA A 198 12.13 -14.94 2.36
CA ALA A 198 11.77 -16.33 2.06
C ALA A 198 11.84 -16.62 0.55
N PHE A 199 11.59 -15.63 -0.30
CA PHE A 199 11.61 -15.75 -1.76
C PHE A 199 12.95 -15.37 -2.41
N GLN A 200 14.03 -15.25 -1.64
CA GLN A 200 15.33 -14.83 -2.18
C GLN A 200 15.90 -15.77 -3.27
N TRP A 201 15.48 -17.03 -3.28
CA TRP A 201 15.94 -18.05 -4.24
C TRP A 201 14.95 -18.29 -5.39
N GLU A 202 13.79 -17.65 -5.35
CA GLU A 202 12.83 -17.75 -6.43
C GLU A 202 13.35 -17.04 -7.68
N PRO A 203 13.03 -17.55 -8.89
CA PRO A 203 13.39 -16.85 -10.11
C PRO A 203 12.53 -15.59 -10.29
N GLN A 204 13.09 -14.57 -10.92
CA GLN A 204 12.31 -13.53 -11.56
C GLN A 204 11.85 -14.05 -12.94
N ILE A 205 10.59 -13.87 -13.29
CA ILE A 205 10.09 -14.22 -14.63
C ILE A 205 10.82 -13.39 -15.71
N SER A 206 10.78 -13.83 -16.97
CA SER A 206 11.41 -13.08 -18.05
C SER A 206 10.67 -11.77 -18.33
N LYS A 207 11.33 -10.84 -19.02
CA LYS A 207 10.74 -9.55 -19.46
C LYS A 207 9.51 -9.77 -20.34
N GLU A 208 9.61 -10.71 -21.29
CA GLU A 208 8.54 -11.06 -22.21
C GLU A 208 7.32 -11.60 -21.46
N GLU A 209 7.55 -12.45 -20.46
CA GLU A 209 6.47 -13.00 -19.65
C GLU A 209 5.83 -11.90 -18.75
N TYR A 210 6.61 -10.99 -18.20
CA TYR A 210 6.07 -9.85 -17.47
C TYR A 210 5.19 -8.98 -18.38
N GLU A 211 5.68 -8.63 -19.57
CA GLU A 211 4.93 -7.81 -20.54
C GLU A 211 3.68 -8.53 -21.05
N ARG A 212 3.73 -9.86 -21.21
CA ARG A 212 2.55 -10.69 -21.54
C ARG A 212 1.48 -10.55 -20.45
N ARG A 213 1.86 -10.66 -19.17
CA ARG A 213 0.93 -10.53 -18.04
C ARG A 213 0.39 -9.12 -17.90
N VAL A 214 1.20 -8.09 -18.13
CA VAL A 214 0.73 -6.70 -18.20
C VAL A 214 -0.34 -6.54 -19.28
N ASN A 215 -0.12 -7.09 -20.47
CA ASN A 215 -1.08 -7.04 -21.57
C ASN A 215 -2.36 -7.81 -21.24
N LEU A 216 -2.26 -9.01 -20.67
CA LEU A 216 -3.40 -9.82 -20.21
C LEU A 216 -4.29 -9.02 -19.25
N LEU A 217 -3.70 -8.38 -18.25
CA LEU A 217 -4.44 -7.57 -17.30
C LEU A 217 -5.02 -6.30 -17.93
N ARG A 218 -4.29 -5.65 -18.84
CA ARG A 218 -4.77 -4.48 -19.57
C ARG A 218 -6.01 -4.80 -20.42
N GLU A 219 -6.04 -5.95 -21.05
CA GLU A 219 -7.18 -6.42 -21.83
C GLU A 219 -8.38 -6.82 -20.96
N ALA A 220 -8.15 -7.29 -19.74
CA ALA A 220 -9.20 -7.64 -18.79
C ALA A 220 -9.87 -6.39 -18.20
N ILE A 221 -9.15 -5.29 -18.02
CA ILE A 221 -9.68 -4.04 -17.45
C ILE A 221 -10.34 -3.21 -18.55
N LYS A 222 -11.64 -3.41 -18.78
CA LYS A 222 -12.42 -2.76 -19.87
C LYS A 222 -13.18 -1.50 -19.45
N THR A 223 -13.14 -1.13 -18.16
CA THR A 223 -13.93 0.00 -17.65
C THR A 223 -13.09 1.27 -17.53
N LYS A 224 -13.65 2.41 -17.96
CA LYS A 224 -13.02 3.74 -17.82
C LYS A 224 -12.88 4.20 -16.34
N THR A 225 -13.56 3.55 -15.43
CA THR A 225 -13.52 3.85 -13.99
C THR A 225 -12.24 3.35 -13.33
N VAL A 226 -11.59 2.33 -13.93
CA VAL A 226 -10.34 1.75 -13.44
C VAL A 226 -9.20 2.21 -14.34
N THR A 227 -8.24 2.94 -13.76
CA THR A 227 -6.99 3.27 -14.43
C THR A 227 -5.95 2.20 -14.09
N TYR A 228 -5.29 1.64 -15.09
CA TYR A 228 -4.22 0.67 -14.90
C TYR A 228 -2.86 1.30 -15.21
N ASN A 229 -1.95 1.21 -14.24
CA ASN A 229 -0.55 1.63 -14.36
C ASN A 229 0.36 0.44 -14.04
N TRP A 230 1.49 0.36 -14.71
CA TRP A 230 2.51 -0.66 -14.42
C TRP A 230 3.90 -0.05 -14.45
N HIS A 231 4.83 -0.71 -13.78
CA HIS A 231 6.22 -0.30 -13.79
C HIS A 231 6.87 -0.70 -15.12
N ASP A 232 7.76 0.15 -15.58
CA ASP A 232 8.59 -0.13 -16.74
C ASP A 232 9.47 -1.37 -16.52
N SER A 233 9.57 -2.22 -17.54
CA SER A 233 10.27 -3.50 -17.44
C SER A 233 11.79 -3.33 -17.32
N ASP A 234 12.39 -2.37 -18.00
CA ASP A 234 13.84 -2.14 -17.94
C ASP A 234 14.25 -1.57 -16.58
N THR A 235 13.46 -0.64 -16.04
CA THR A 235 13.64 -0.11 -14.68
C THR A 235 13.54 -1.22 -13.62
N SER A 236 12.56 -2.10 -13.76
CA SER A 236 12.37 -3.22 -12.82
C SER A 236 13.47 -4.28 -12.94
N PHE A 237 13.99 -4.51 -14.15
CA PHE A 237 15.14 -5.37 -14.36
C PHE A 237 16.40 -4.79 -13.69
N LEU A 238 16.66 -3.49 -13.87
CA LEU A 238 17.76 -2.80 -13.22
C LEU A 238 17.64 -2.87 -11.68
N GLU A 239 16.43 -2.68 -11.13
CA GLU A 239 16.17 -2.90 -9.69
C GLU A 239 16.59 -4.29 -9.25
N ALA A 240 16.26 -5.34 -10.02
CA ALA A 240 16.63 -6.71 -9.68
C ALA A 240 18.13 -6.92 -9.68
N VAL A 241 18.84 -6.38 -10.66
CA VAL A 241 20.32 -6.43 -10.75
C VAL A 241 20.95 -5.77 -9.54
N LEU A 242 20.50 -4.55 -9.18
CA LEU A 242 21.03 -3.80 -8.04
C LEU A 242 20.65 -4.46 -6.70
N ALA A 243 19.42 -4.94 -6.55
CA ALA A 243 18.95 -5.56 -5.30
C ALA A 243 19.64 -6.90 -4.99
N ARG A 244 20.08 -7.63 -6.01
CA ARG A 244 20.73 -8.95 -5.89
C ARG A 244 22.25 -8.89 -6.09
N GLY A 245 22.76 -7.73 -6.52
CA GLY A 245 24.17 -7.48 -6.71
C GLY A 245 24.93 -7.32 -5.40
N ASP A 246 26.23 -7.29 -5.50
CA ASP A 246 27.14 -7.03 -4.38
C ASP A 246 27.91 -5.71 -4.58
N ARG A 247 28.95 -5.48 -3.76
CA ARG A 247 29.75 -4.24 -3.80
C ARG A 247 30.37 -3.92 -5.16
N ARG A 248 30.52 -4.93 -6.06
CA ARG A 248 31.03 -4.72 -7.42
C ARG A 248 30.12 -3.85 -8.26
N MET A 249 28.82 -3.79 -7.89
CA MET A 249 27.85 -2.91 -8.56
C MET A 249 28.18 -1.42 -8.41
N GLY A 250 28.98 -1.03 -7.41
CA GLY A 250 29.46 0.35 -7.26
C GLY A 250 30.18 0.87 -8.51
N LYS A 251 30.97 0.02 -9.16
CA LYS A 251 31.67 0.37 -10.42
C LYS A 251 30.73 0.67 -11.58
N VAL A 252 29.58 -0.02 -11.61
CA VAL A 252 28.55 0.21 -12.65
C VAL A 252 27.81 1.52 -12.40
N LEU A 253 27.67 1.94 -11.14
CA LEU A 253 26.99 3.19 -10.77
C LEU A 253 27.89 4.43 -10.97
N GLU A 254 29.22 4.24 -11.06
CA GLU A 254 30.20 5.31 -11.28
C GLU A 254 30.42 5.62 -12.78
N THR A 255 29.90 4.76 -13.68
CA THR A 255 30.02 4.91 -15.15
C THR A 255 28.81 5.59 -15.74
#